data_abe0bdd2e6b4d5d232952fc622b8ab9a
#
_entry.id   abe0bdd2e6b4d5d232952fc622b8ab9a
#
_cell.length_a   1.000
_cell.length_b   1.000
_cell.length_c   1.000
_cell.angle_alpha   90.00
_cell.angle_beta   90.00
_cell.angle_gamma   90.00
#
_symmetry.space_group_name_H-M   'P 1'
#
loop_
_entity.id
_entity.type
_entity.pdbx_description
1 polymer ?
#
loop_
_entity_poly.entity_id
_entity_poly.type
_entity_poly.pdbx_seq_one_letter_code
_entity_poly.pdbx_strand_id
1 'polypeptide(L)'
;AKVLDIGCGGGANIAKWLDKCVNGHVTGLDYSEVSVAESGKLNAAAIKQGKCNIVQGNVSSMPFADESFDCVSSFETVYFWPGLEKCFAEVNRVMKSGGTFLICNESDGTNAADEKWTEKISGMKIYNEKQLRTALEAVGFRNVESHSDAKKHWLCIVAKK
;
A
#
# COMPACT_ATOMS: atom_id res chain seq x y z
N ALA A 1 -14.51 9.68 2.57
CA ALA A 1 -13.77 8.42 2.53
C ALA A 1 -12.56 8.49 3.48
N LYS A 2 -12.25 7.35 4.11
CA LYS A 2 -11.02 7.16 4.88
C LYS A 2 -10.05 6.32 4.07
N VAL A 3 -8.88 6.87 3.79
CA VAL A 3 -7.84 6.24 2.98
C VAL A 3 -6.63 5.91 3.85
N LEU A 4 -6.05 4.72 3.66
CA LEU A 4 -4.78 4.32 4.25
C LEU A 4 -3.74 4.11 3.13
N ASP A 5 -2.59 4.74 3.24
CA ASP A 5 -1.44 4.49 2.37
C ASP A 5 -0.35 3.75 3.15
N ILE A 6 -0.10 2.50 2.77
CA ILE A 6 0.85 1.62 3.47
C ILE A 6 2.22 1.70 2.81
N GLY A 7 3.24 1.97 3.62
CA GLY A 7 4.59 2.28 3.15
C GLY A 7 4.63 3.67 2.53
N CYS A 8 4.08 4.64 3.22
CA CYS A 8 3.88 5.99 2.69
C CYS A 8 5.18 6.77 2.41
N GLY A 9 6.33 6.29 2.87
CA GLY A 9 7.62 6.92 2.65
C GLY A 9 7.61 8.40 3.03
N GLY A 10 8.14 9.25 2.17
CA GLY A 10 8.16 10.71 2.36
C GLY A 10 6.80 11.42 2.22
N GLY A 11 5.71 10.69 1.94
CA GLY A 11 4.35 11.21 1.96
C GLY A 11 3.84 11.86 0.67
N ALA A 12 4.53 11.70 -0.45
CA ALA A 12 4.11 12.29 -1.73
C ALA A 12 2.78 11.73 -2.24
N ASN A 13 2.52 10.44 -2.05
CA ASN A 13 1.24 9.83 -2.42
C ASN A 13 0.11 10.24 -1.48
N ILE A 14 0.41 10.49 -0.21
CA ILE A 14 -0.57 11.07 0.74
C ILE A 14 -1.05 12.42 0.24
N ALA A 15 -0.16 13.30 -0.20
CA ALA A 15 -0.54 14.60 -0.77
C ALA A 15 -1.48 14.44 -1.98
N LYS A 16 -1.21 13.48 -2.87
CA LYS A 16 -2.09 13.17 -4.02
C LYS A 16 -3.46 12.63 -3.58
N TRP A 17 -3.49 11.80 -2.53
CA TRP A 17 -4.76 11.34 -1.97
C TRP A 17 -5.58 12.47 -1.36
N LEU A 18 -4.95 13.39 -0.65
CA LEU A 18 -5.60 14.58 -0.08
C LEU A 18 -6.25 15.46 -1.14
N ASP A 19 -5.60 15.64 -2.29
CA ASP A 19 -6.15 16.37 -3.42
C ASP A 19 -7.40 15.69 -4.03
N LYS A 20 -7.43 14.36 -4.02
CA LYS A 20 -8.56 13.57 -4.56
C LYS A 20 -9.69 13.39 -3.54
N CYS A 21 -9.37 13.33 -2.27
CA CYS A 21 -10.30 13.07 -1.16
C CYS A 21 -10.59 14.35 -0.37
N VAL A 22 -11.09 15.39 -1.03
CA VAL A 22 -11.29 16.73 -0.46
C VAL A 22 -12.07 16.72 0.87
N ASN A 23 -13.08 15.85 0.98
CA ASN A 23 -13.91 15.69 2.19
C ASN A 23 -13.56 14.40 2.96
N GLY A 24 -12.39 13.83 2.71
CA GLY A 24 -11.94 12.59 3.32
C GLY A 24 -10.86 12.81 4.37
N HIS A 25 -10.37 11.69 4.87
CA HIS A 25 -9.23 11.63 5.77
C HIS A 25 -8.19 10.64 5.24
N VAL A 26 -6.93 11.01 5.23
CA VAL A 26 -5.82 10.17 4.74
C VAL A 26 -4.89 9.81 5.88
N THR A 27 -4.64 8.53 6.07
CA THR A 27 -3.66 8.02 7.02
C THR A 27 -2.48 7.43 6.26
N GLY A 28 -1.26 7.80 6.62
CA GLY A 28 -0.04 7.14 6.17
C GLY A 28 0.49 6.20 7.25
N LEU A 29 0.95 5.02 6.82
CA LEU A 29 1.67 4.07 7.68
C LEU A 29 3.05 3.81 7.08
N ASP A 30 4.08 3.88 7.90
CA ASP A 30 5.41 3.43 7.54
C ASP A 30 6.13 2.86 8.78
N TYR A 31 6.99 1.87 8.58
CA TYR A 31 7.78 1.32 9.69
C TYR A 31 8.99 2.17 10.02
N SER A 32 9.46 2.99 9.08
CA SER A 32 10.63 3.85 9.21
C SER A 32 10.29 5.14 9.94
N GLU A 33 10.94 5.39 11.06
CA GLU A 33 10.82 6.64 11.81
C GLU A 33 11.18 7.86 10.94
N VAL A 34 12.21 7.73 10.10
CA VAL A 34 12.64 8.81 9.18
C VAL A 34 11.55 9.12 8.16
N SER A 35 10.96 8.09 7.54
CA SER A 35 9.85 8.25 6.60
C SER A 35 8.64 8.91 7.25
N VAL A 36 8.27 8.50 8.44
CA VAL A 36 7.18 9.08 9.22
C VAL A 36 7.43 10.57 9.49
N ALA A 37 8.64 10.93 9.90
CA ALA A 37 9.00 12.33 10.16
C ALA A 37 8.97 13.19 8.89
N GLU A 38 9.48 12.68 7.76
CA GLU A 38 9.47 13.40 6.48
C GLU A 38 8.04 13.56 5.94
N SER A 39 7.26 12.49 5.98
CA SER A 39 5.85 12.52 5.58
C SER A 39 5.04 13.50 6.43
N GLY A 40 5.30 13.54 7.72
CA GLY A 40 4.69 14.50 8.65
C GLY A 40 5.01 15.96 8.30
N LYS A 41 6.26 16.25 7.93
CA LYS A 41 6.67 17.58 7.49
C LYS A 41 5.99 18.00 6.18
N LEU A 42 6.00 17.10 5.19
CA LEU A 42 5.40 17.37 3.87
C LEU A 42 3.90 17.65 3.98
N ASN A 43 3.20 16.89 4.82
CA ASN A 43 1.74 16.97 4.96
C ASN A 43 1.28 17.77 6.19
N ALA A 44 2.16 18.58 6.79
CA ALA A 44 1.91 19.29 8.07
C ALA A 44 0.64 20.15 8.05
N ALA A 45 0.34 20.83 6.94
CA ALA A 45 -0.86 21.65 6.81
C ALA A 45 -2.15 20.81 6.91
N ALA A 46 -2.19 19.66 6.24
CA ALA A 46 -3.34 18.74 6.29
C ALA A 46 -3.48 18.08 7.66
N ILE A 47 -2.37 17.76 8.32
CA ILE A 47 -2.36 17.25 9.71
C ILE A 47 -2.95 18.29 10.66
N LYS A 48 -2.53 19.54 10.57
CA LYS A 48 -3.07 20.64 11.37
C LYS A 48 -4.57 20.85 11.16
N GLN A 49 -5.07 20.58 9.95
CA GLN A 49 -6.49 20.66 9.61
C GLN A 49 -7.31 19.42 10.03
N GLY A 50 -6.68 18.40 10.61
CA GLY A 50 -7.35 17.15 10.98
C GLY A 50 -7.73 16.27 9.78
N LYS A 51 -7.14 16.50 8.60
CA LYS A 51 -7.41 15.75 7.36
C LYS A 51 -6.41 14.63 7.10
N CYS A 52 -5.32 14.60 7.83
CA CYS A 52 -4.24 13.64 7.67
C CYS A 52 -3.62 13.26 9.02
N ASN A 53 -3.17 12.03 9.12
CA ASN A 53 -2.24 11.61 10.18
C ASN A 53 -1.22 10.60 9.62
N ILE A 54 -0.05 10.58 10.23
CA ILE A 54 1.03 9.66 9.89
C ILE A 54 1.33 8.80 11.11
N VAL A 55 1.39 7.49 10.92
CA VAL A 55 1.55 6.51 12.00
C VAL A 55 2.77 5.65 11.71
N GLN A 56 3.62 5.47 12.71
CA GLN A 56 4.68 4.46 12.63
C GLN A 56 4.10 3.09 12.96
N GLY A 57 4.36 2.09 12.12
CA GLY A 57 3.87 0.75 12.36
C GLY A 57 4.25 -0.24 11.28
N ASN A 58 3.97 -1.50 11.55
CA ASN A 58 4.25 -2.63 10.66
C ASN A 58 2.95 -3.10 9.99
N VAL A 59 3.00 -3.32 8.69
CA VAL A 59 1.86 -3.83 7.89
C VAL A 59 1.36 -5.19 8.35
N SER A 60 2.21 -6.02 8.96
CA SER A 60 1.82 -7.34 9.45
C SER A 60 1.02 -7.31 10.77
N SER A 61 0.95 -6.14 11.42
CA SER A 61 0.17 -5.91 12.66
C SER A 61 -0.07 -4.40 12.79
N MET A 62 -1.09 -3.91 12.12
CA MET A 62 -1.37 -2.48 12.06
C MET A 62 -2.14 -1.98 13.29
N PRO A 63 -1.80 -0.79 13.82
CA PRO A 63 -2.45 -0.24 15.02
C PRO A 63 -3.81 0.42 14.70
N PHE A 64 -4.63 -0.25 13.91
CA PHE A 64 -5.95 0.23 13.51
C PHE A 64 -7.03 -0.79 13.85
N ALA A 65 -8.22 -0.30 14.18
CA ALA A 65 -9.39 -1.15 14.39
C ALA A 65 -9.83 -1.82 13.08
N ASP A 66 -10.57 -2.90 13.20
CA ASP A 66 -11.23 -3.56 12.08
C ASP A 66 -12.13 -2.58 11.34
N GLU A 67 -12.27 -2.77 10.05
CA GLU A 67 -13.21 -2.01 9.20
C GLU A 67 -13.09 -0.48 9.30
N SER A 68 -11.85 0.03 9.39
CA SER A 68 -11.57 1.46 9.56
C SER A 68 -11.51 2.24 8.24
N PHE A 69 -11.10 1.59 7.13
CA PHE A 69 -10.77 2.29 5.89
C PHE A 69 -11.66 1.88 4.71
N ASP A 70 -12.05 2.87 3.91
CA ASP A 70 -12.81 2.67 2.66
C ASP A 70 -11.88 2.28 1.50
N CYS A 71 -10.63 2.77 1.53
CA CYS A 71 -9.61 2.49 0.53
C CYS A 71 -8.25 2.30 1.20
N VAL A 72 -7.50 1.31 0.73
CA VAL A 72 -6.10 1.08 1.12
C VAL A 72 -5.24 1.09 -0.13
N SER A 73 -4.08 1.71 -0.07
CA SER A 73 -3.10 1.74 -1.16
C SER A 73 -1.71 1.28 -0.72
N SER A 74 -0.97 0.75 -1.67
CA SER A 74 0.43 0.41 -1.55
C SER A 74 1.13 0.74 -2.87
N PHE A 75 2.09 1.67 -2.83
CA PHE A 75 2.87 2.09 -3.98
C PHE A 75 4.34 1.73 -3.76
N GLU A 76 4.86 0.78 -4.52
CA GLU A 76 6.27 0.36 -4.47
C GLU A 76 6.72 -0.21 -3.11
N THR A 77 5.84 -0.82 -2.32
CA THR A 77 6.19 -1.27 -0.96
C THR A 77 5.96 -2.74 -0.68
N VAL A 78 5.09 -3.42 -1.42
CA VAL A 78 4.78 -4.85 -1.23
C VAL A 78 6.03 -5.74 -1.32
N TYR A 79 7.05 -5.30 -2.05
CA TYR A 79 8.35 -5.97 -2.15
C TYR A 79 9.02 -6.27 -0.80
N PHE A 80 8.71 -5.49 0.22
CA PHE A 80 9.35 -5.53 1.54
C PHE A 80 8.46 -6.11 2.63
N TRP A 81 7.24 -6.52 2.29
CA TRP A 81 6.29 -7.00 3.27
C TRP A 81 6.66 -8.39 3.81
N PRO A 82 6.63 -8.59 5.14
CA PRO A 82 7.01 -9.86 5.75
C PRO A 82 5.87 -10.88 5.66
N GLY A 83 5.85 -11.67 4.59
CA GLY A 83 4.79 -12.67 4.37
C GLY A 83 3.55 -12.08 3.73
N LEU A 84 3.36 -12.38 2.46
CA LEU A 84 2.35 -11.75 1.61
C LEU A 84 0.92 -11.99 2.12
N GLU A 85 0.55 -13.24 2.40
CA GLU A 85 -0.80 -13.57 2.87
C GLU A 85 -1.10 -12.98 4.25
N LYS A 86 -0.13 -13.02 5.16
CA LYS A 86 -0.29 -12.43 6.49
C LYS A 86 -0.56 -10.93 6.42
N CYS A 87 0.19 -10.22 5.58
CA CYS A 87 0.01 -8.77 5.41
C CYS A 87 -1.30 -8.46 4.69
N PHE A 88 -1.67 -9.22 3.67
CA PHE A 88 -2.95 -9.05 2.98
C PHE A 88 -4.16 -9.36 3.86
N ALA A 89 -4.05 -10.35 4.76
CA ALA A 89 -5.09 -10.61 5.77
C ALA A 89 -5.27 -9.41 6.71
N GLU A 90 -4.17 -8.78 7.11
CA GLU A 90 -4.21 -7.57 7.95
C GLU A 90 -4.79 -6.36 7.21
N VAL A 91 -4.47 -6.20 5.91
CA VAL A 91 -5.12 -5.19 5.06
C VAL A 91 -6.64 -5.46 4.98
N ASN A 92 -7.04 -6.71 4.75
CA ASN A 92 -8.44 -7.09 4.71
C ASN A 92 -9.15 -6.76 6.05
N ARG A 93 -8.51 -7.05 7.18
CA ARG A 93 -9.05 -6.74 8.51
C ARG A 93 -9.40 -5.27 8.69
N VAL A 94 -8.48 -4.38 8.34
CA VAL A 94 -8.66 -2.92 8.55
C VAL A 94 -9.55 -2.26 7.51
N MET A 95 -9.85 -2.94 6.40
CA MET A 95 -10.75 -2.43 5.37
C MET A 95 -12.21 -2.70 5.72
N LYS A 96 -13.08 -1.76 5.37
CA LYS A 96 -14.53 -1.95 5.41
C LYS A 96 -15.00 -2.90 4.32
N SER A 97 -16.12 -3.58 4.55
CA SER A 97 -16.82 -4.33 3.50
C SER A 97 -17.12 -3.45 2.29
N GLY A 98 -16.83 -3.95 1.09
CA GLY A 98 -16.93 -3.19 -0.15
C GLY A 98 -15.78 -2.23 -0.42
N GLY A 99 -14.82 -2.13 0.49
CA GLY A 99 -13.62 -1.31 0.34
C GLY A 99 -12.73 -1.75 -0.82
N THR A 100 -11.82 -0.87 -1.23
CA THR A 100 -10.90 -1.10 -2.36
C THR A 100 -9.47 -1.14 -1.88
N PHE A 101 -8.72 -2.17 -2.28
CA PHE A 101 -7.28 -2.24 -2.12
C PHE A 101 -6.58 -2.04 -3.46
N LEU A 102 -5.66 -1.09 -3.52
CA LEU A 102 -4.86 -0.74 -4.69
C LEU A 102 -3.38 -1.06 -4.43
N ILE A 103 -2.80 -1.88 -5.30
CA ILE A 103 -1.35 -2.15 -5.33
C ILE A 103 -0.81 -1.63 -6.65
N CYS A 104 0.23 -0.78 -6.61
CA CYS A 104 0.94 -0.33 -7.80
C CYS A 104 2.44 -0.56 -7.63
N ASN A 105 3.01 -1.38 -8.53
CA ASN A 105 4.41 -1.75 -8.55
C ASN A 105 5.03 -1.40 -9.91
N GLU A 106 6.24 -0.86 -9.90
CA GLU A 106 7.04 -0.62 -11.11
C GLU A 106 7.80 -1.88 -11.57
N SER A 107 7.68 -2.99 -10.82
CA SER A 107 8.25 -4.31 -11.14
C SER A 107 7.15 -5.37 -11.08
N ASP A 108 6.87 -5.99 -12.22
CA ASP A 108 5.81 -7.00 -12.39
C ASP A 108 6.31 -8.46 -12.29
N GLY A 109 7.59 -8.64 -12.01
CA GLY A 109 8.22 -9.95 -11.90
C GLY A 109 8.59 -10.60 -13.25
N THR A 110 8.43 -9.89 -14.37
CA THR A 110 8.78 -10.40 -15.72
C THR A 110 10.09 -9.85 -16.27
N ASN A 111 10.67 -8.84 -15.62
CA ASN A 111 11.92 -8.20 -16.06
C ASN A 111 13.13 -8.90 -15.42
N ALA A 112 13.94 -9.59 -16.21
CA ALA A 112 15.17 -10.24 -15.74
C ALA A 112 16.17 -9.25 -15.09
N ALA A 113 16.15 -7.97 -15.48
CA ALA A 113 17.00 -6.94 -14.89
C ALA A 113 16.64 -6.65 -13.41
N ASP A 114 15.46 -7.05 -12.94
CA ASP A 114 15.02 -6.82 -11.56
C ASP A 114 15.71 -7.76 -10.56
N GLU A 115 16.28 -8.88 -11.00
CA GLU A 115 17.03 -9.82 -10.14
C GLU A 115 18.15 -9.11 -9.38
N LYS A 116 18.84 -8.16 -10.02
CA LYS A 116 19.89 -7.37 -9.38
C LYS A 116 19.42 -6.59 -8.15
N TRP A 117 18.16 -6.19 -8.10
CA TRP A 117 17.60 -5.46 -6.96
C TRP A 117 17.33 -6.39 -5.79
N THR A 118 16.79 -7.59 -6.06
CA THR A 118 16.54 -8.61 -5.02
C THR A 118 17.85 -9.15 -4.43
N GLU A 119 18.94 -9.17 -5.21
CA GLU A 119 20.28 -9.51 -4.72
C GLU A 119 20.90 -8.41 -3.87
N LYS A 120 20.69 -7.13 -4.25
CA LYS A 120 21.32 -5.98 -3.58
C LYS A 120 20.57 -5.51 -2.34
N ILE A 121 19.24 -5.63 -2.32
CA ILE A 121 18.39 -5.14 -1.24
C ILE A 121 17.90 -6.32 -0.42
N SER A 122 18.41 -6.45 0.80
CA SER A 122 18.00 -7.50 1.73
C SER A 122 16.50 -7.39 2.04
N GLY A 123 15.81 -8.54 1.96
CA GLY A 123 14.38 -8.63 2.25
C GLY A 123 13.47 -8.18 1.11
N MET A 124 14.00 -7.71 -0.01
CA MET A 124 13.20 -7.38 -1.19
C MET A 124 12.78 -8.65 -1.94
N LYS A 125 11.51 -8.75 -2.26
CA LYS A 125 10.94 -9.82 -3.09
C LYS A 125 9.94 -9.25 -4.09
N ILE A 126 10.15 -9.58 -5.37
CA ILE A 126 9.27 -9.16 -6.46
C ILE A 126 8.27 -10.27 -6.74
N TYR A 127 7.00 -9.90 -6.78
CA TYR A 127 5.89 -10.81 -7.04
C TYR A 127 5.26 -10.51 -8.39
N ASN A 128 4.92 -11.55 -9.15
CA ASN A 128 4.16 -11.40 -10.38
C ASN A 128 2.65 -11.28 -10.11
N GLU A 129 1.88 -10.98 -11.15
CA GLU A 129 0.41 -10.81 -11.06
C GLU A 129 -0.28 -12.04 -10.46
N LYS A 130 0.09 -13.24 -10.90
CA LYS A 130 -0.50 -14.50 -10.43
C LYS A 130 -0.25 -14.71 -8.93
N GLN A 131 0.95 -14.44 -8.45
CA GLN A 131 1.30 -14.59 -7.03
C GLN A 131 0.50 -13.61 -6.16
N LEU A 132 0.39 -12.36 -6.58
CA LEU A 132 -0.37 -11.33 -5.87
C LEU A 132 -1.87 -11.66 -5.85
N ARG A 133 -2.44 -12.04 -6.99
CA ARG A 133 -3.84 -12.47 -7.10
C ARG A 133 -4.15 -13.66 -6.20
N THR A 134 -3.35 -14.70 -6.27
CA THR A 134 -3.52 -15.91 -5.45
C THR A 134 -3.51 -15.58 -3.96
N ALA A 135 -2.57 -14.76 -3.52
CA ALA A 135 -2.47 -14.34 -2.11
C ALA A 135 -3.65 -13.46 -1.67
N LEU A 136 -4.12 -12.55 -2.54
CA LEU A 136 -5.30 -11.71 -2.27
C LEU A 136 -6.56 -12.56 -2.12
N GLU A 137 -6.81 -13.46 -3.05
CA GLU A 137 -7.98 -14.35 -3.04
C GLU A 137 -7.96 -15.30 -1.85
N ALA A 138 -6.78 -15.79 -1.45
CA ALA A 138 -6.62 -16.67 -0.29
C ALA A 138 -7.08 -16.05 1.03
N VAL A 139 -7.01 -14.72 1.17
CA VAL A 139 -7.43 -13.99 2.38
C VAL A 139 -8.78 -13.29 2.24
N GLY A 140 -9.53 -13.59 1.18
CA GLY A 140 -10.92 -13.16 1.03
C GLY A 140 -11.17 -11.94 0.13
N PHE A 141 -10.14 -11.40 -0.52
CA PHE A 141 -10.35 -10.39 -1.56
C PHE A 141 -11.04 -10.98 -2.78
N ARG A 142 -11.86 -10.18 -3.43
CA ARG A 142 -12.66 -10.56 -4.62
C ARG A 142 -12.51 -9.51 -5.71
N ASN A 143 -13.03 -9.83 -6.91
CA ASN A 143 -13.00 -8.92 -8.06
C ASN A 143 -11.60 -8.33 -8.26
N VAL A 144 -10.59 -9.22 -8.28
CA VAL A 144 -9.19 -8.83 -8.45
C VAL A 144 -8.97 -8.50 -9.92
N GLU A 145 -8.73 -7.24 -10.20
CA GLU A 145 -8.44 -6.74 -11.55
C GLU A 145 -6.98 -6.31 -11.62
N SER A 146 -6.31 -6.62 -12.72
CA SER A 146 -4.93 -6.22 -12.98
C SER A 146 -4.82 -5.36 -14.23
N HIS A 147 -4.00 -4.33 -14.13
CA HIS A 147 -3.65 -3.43 -15.21
C HIS A 147 -2.12 -3.39 -15.32
N SER A 148 -1.59 -3.66 -16.49
CA SER A 148 -0.13 -3.71 -16.70
C SER A 148 0.29 -2.91 -17.92
N ASP A 149 1.52 -2.38 -17.84
CA ASP A 149 2.26 -1.84 -18.98
C ASP A 149 3.46 -2.75 -19.23
N ALA A 150 3.34 -3.63 -20.21
CA ALA A 150 4.38 -4.62 -20.54
C ALA A 150 5.71 -4.00 -20.97
N LYS A 151 5.71 -2.79 -21.53
CA LYS A 151 6.93 -2.10 -21.94
C LYS A 151 7.70 -1.53 -20.76
N LYS A 152 6.98 -1.09 -19.74
CA LYS A 152 7.55 -0.52 -18.52
C LYS A 152 7.65 -1.52 -17.38
N HIS A 153 7.10 -2.72 -17.55
CA HIS A 153 6.96 -3.74 -16.50
C HIS A 153 6.19 -3.26 -15.26
N TRP A 154 5.25 -2.34 -15.45
CA TRP A 154 4.40 -1.84 -14.38
C TRP A 154 3.17 -2.72 -14.19
N LEU A 155 2.78 -2.88 -12.95
CA LEU A 155 1.62 -3.67 -12.56
C LEU A 155 0.82 -2.91 -11.50
N CYS A 156 -0.47 -2.68 -11.79
CA CYS A 156 -1.44 -2.23 -10.80
C CYS A 156 -2.50 -3.30 -10.59
N ILE A 157 -2.84 -3.56 -9.35
CA ILE A 157 -3.93 -4.48 -8.97
C ILE A 157 -4.95 -3.72 -8.14
N VAL A 158 -6.21 -3.93 -8.47
CA VAL A 158 -7.37 -3.44 -7.71
C VAL A 158 -8.15 -4.63 -7.21
N ALA A 159 -8.38 -4.71 -5.91
CA ALA A 159 -9.15 -5.79 -5.30
C ALA A 159 -10.24 -5.24 -4.37
N LYS A 160 -11.32 -5.98 -4.21
CA LYS A 160 -12.46 -5.64 -3.32
C LYS A 160 -12.49 -6.57 -2.10
N LYS A 161 -12.78 -6.00 -0.95
CA LYS A 161 -13.16 -6.78 0.23
C LYS A 161 -14.62 -7.20 0.17
#